data_ac0ad54e34ce03786ab9a7bd761b700e
#
_entry.id   ac0ad54e34ce03786ab9a7bd761b700e
#
_cell.length_a   1.000
_cell.length_b   1.000
_cell.length_c   1.000
_cell.angle_alpha   90.00
_cell.angle_beta   90.00
_cell.angle_gamma   90.00
#
_symmetry.space_group_name_H-M   'P 1'
#
loop_
_entity.id
_entity.type
_entity.pdbx_description
1 polymer ?
#
loop_
_entity_poly.entity_id
_entity_poly.type
_entity_poly.pdbx_seq_one_letter_code
_entity_poly.pdbx_strand_id
1 'polypeptide(L)'
;IICFSCFQSYSQEQVSAQKQKSDFWKYVQFGGGISLSFGNDFFSGTLAPSAIYRFNEIFATGIGINTTYNKQKYSYKSYVLGTSILGLFNVMPQLQLSAEFEQLYVNRDFEDTIIVLGCDTFNCDQSYWYPGLYLGAGFSTGPVTMGIRFDILYDSEKSIYGNPYNPFVRFYF
;
A
#
# COMPACT_ATOMS: atom_id res chain seq x y z
N ILE A 1 63.06 -26.75 36.77
CA ILE A 1 62.14 -27.56 35.94
C ILE A 1 61.11 -26.61 35.43
N ILE A 2 61.26 -26.17 34.15
CA ILE A 2 60.34 -25.25 33.52
C ILE A 2 59.51 -26.09 32.53
N CYS A 3 58.21 -26.25 32.82
CA CYS A 3 57.24 -26.89 31.93
C CYS A 3 56.81 -25.89 30.86
N PHE A 4 57.19 -26.14 29.61
CA PHE A 4 56.81 -25.39 28.44
C PHE A 4 55.52 -26.00 27.89
N SER A 5 54.37 -25.35 28.18
CA SER A 5 53.08 -25.79 27.67
C SER A 5 52.98 -25.34 26.18
N CYS A 6 53.03 -26.30 25.24
CA CYS A 6 52.68 -26.07 23.84
C CYS A 6 51.19 -25.72 23.69
N PHE A 7 50.92 -24.49 23.35
CA PHE A 7 49.61 -24.09 22.81
C PHE A 7 49.51 -24.54 21.38
N GLN A 8 48.76 -25.59 21.13
CA GLN A 8 48.37 -25.94 19.75
C GLN A 8 47.26 -24.99 19.31
N SER A 9 47.55 -24.08 18.44
CA SER A 9 46.62 -23.23 17.71
C SER A 9 45.88 -24.12 16.71
N TYR A 10 44.65 -24.48 17.00
CA TYR A 10 43.76 -25.02 15.97
C TYR A 10 43.35 -23.88 15.06
N SER A 11 43.89 -23.87 13.86
CA SER A 11 43.43 -23.04 12.77
C SER A 11 42.00 -23.50 12.43
N GLN A 12 40.99 -22.73 12.81
CA GLN A 12 39.65 -22.91 12.31
C GLN A 12 39.65 -22.52 10.85
N GLU A 13 39.62 -23.54 10.00
CA GLU A 13 39.34 -23.39 8.59
C GLU A 13 37.96 -22.69 8.48
N GLN A 14 37.99 -21.41 8.14
CA GLN A 14 36.77 -20.68 7.83
C GLN A 14 36.19 -21.29 6.55
N VAL A 15 35.27 -22.24 6.75
CA VAL A 15 34.36 -22.64 5.69
C VAL A 15 33.60 -21.39 5.33
N SER A 16 34.03 -20.74 4.25
CA SER A 16 33.33 -19.65 3.61
C SER A 16 31.96 -20.19 3.21
N ALA A 17 30.99 -20.04 4.12
CA ALA A 17 29.60 -20.29 3.79
C ALA A 17 29.25 -19.32 2.67
N GLN A 18 29.38 -19.78 1.45
CA GLN A 18 28.81 -19.11 0.28
C GLN A 18 27.34 -18.91 0.62
N LYS A 19 27.00 -17.66 1.00
CA LYS A 19 25.64 -17.24 1.30
C LYS A 19 24.84 -17.47 0.04
N GLN A 20 24.22 -18.64 -0.06
CA GLN A 20 23.36 -19.02 -1.17
C GLN A 20 22.29 -17.93 -1.22
N LYS A 21 22.39 -17.04 -2.22
CA LYS A 21 21.40 -15.99 -2.41
C LYS A 21 20.06 -16.70 -2.50
N SER A 22 19.22 -16.52 -1.52
CA SER A 22 17.88 -17.09 -1.49
C SER A 22 17.19 -16.74 -2.81
N ASP A 23 16.74 -17.73 -3.56
CA ASP A 23 16.03 -17.54 -4.82
C ASP A 23 14.73 -16.74 -4.64
N PHE A 24 14.28 -16.58 -3.40
CA PHE A 24 13.14 -15.77 -3.01
C PHE A 24 13.18 -14.37 -3.64
N TRP A 25 14.32 -13.67 -3.56
CA TRP A 25 14.43 -12.29 -4.05
C TRP A 25 14.33 -12.16 -5.57
N LYS A 26 14.48 -13.25 -6.31
CA LYS A 26 14.28 -13.26 -7.77
C LYS A 26 12.82 -13.10 -8.17
N TYR A 27 11.90 -13.48 -7.27
CA TYR A 27 10.46 -13.43 -7.48
C TYR A 27 9.80 -12.23 -6.80
N VAL A 28 10.56 -11.45 -6.03
CA VAL A 28 10.08 -10.22 -5.41
C VAL A 28 10.25 -9.06 -6.37
N GLN A 29 9.16 -8.35 -6.61
CA GLN A 29 9.16 -7.11 -7.39
C GLN A 29 8.71 -5.96 -6.51
N PHE A 30 9.41 -4.84 -6.63
CA PHE A 30 9.07 -3.60 -5.95
C PHE A 30 8.36 -2.67 -6.92
N GLY A 31 7.43 -1.90 -6.40
CA GLY A 31 6.70 -0.96 -7.20
C GLY A 31 5.63 -0.25 -6.38
N GLY A 32 4.47 -0.08 -6.97
CA GLY A 32 3.34 0.52 -6.27
C GLY A 32 2.30 1.09 -7.21
N GLY A 33 1.31 1.74 -6.60
CA GLY A 33 0.21 2.37 -7.30
C GLY A 33 0.14 3.87 -7.03
N ILE A 34 -0.41 4.56 -8.01
CA ILE A 34 -0.84 5.95 -7.89
C ILE A 34 -2.31 6.00 -8.27
N SER A 35 -3.11 6.70 -7.48
CA SER A 35 -4.52 6.95 -7.78
C SER A 35 -4.81 8.44 -7.59
N LEU A 36 -5.56 9.00 -8.52
CA LEU A 36 -6.01 10.38 -8.47
C LEU A 36 -7.53 10.40 -8.65
N SER A 37 -8.21 11.15 -7.80
CA SER A 37 -9.64 11.37 -7.90
C SER A 37 -9.94 12.87 -7.86
N PHE A 38 -10.76 13.31 -8.77
CA PHE A 38 -11.17 14.70 -8.90
C PHE A 38 -12.70 14.77 -8.87
N GLY A 39 -13.23 15.76 -8.21
CA GLY A 39 -14.66 16.07 -8.18
C GLY A 39 -14.89 17.57 -8.05
N ASN A 40 -16.16 17.99 -7.97
CA ASN A 40 -16.50 19.37 -7.70
C ASN A 40 -15.99 19.72 -6.29
N ASP A 41 -14.98 20.61 -6.23
CA ASP A 41 -14.32 21.06 -5.00
C ASP A 41 -13.61 19.98 -4.18
N PHE A 42 -13.40 18.77 -4.75
CA PHE A 42 -12.73 17.63 -4.12
C PHE A 42 -11.50 17.20 -4.92
N PHE A 43 -10.40 17.00 -4.22
CA PHE A 43 -9.16 16.42 -4.74
C PHE A 43 -8.67 15.32 -3.80
N SER A 44 -8.35 14.17 -4.36
CA SER A 44 -7.70 13.06 -3.65
C SER A 44 -6.51 12.54 -4.44
N GLY A 45 -5.38 12.41 -3.77
CA GLY A 45 -4.17 11.81 -4.34
C GLY A 45 -3.67 10.71 -3.42
N THR A 46 -3.50 9.50 -3.95
CA THR A 46 -2.98 8.33 -3.24
C THR A 46 -1.67 7.89 -3.84
N LEU A 47 -0.69 7.63 -2.98
CA LEU A 47 0.56 6.95 -3.29
C LEU A 47 0.63 5.67 -2.47
N ALA A 48 0.82 4.54 -3.15
CA ALA A 48 0.79 3.21 -2.56
C ALA A 48 2.02 2.38 -2.95
N PRO A 49 3.22 2.66 -2.37
CA PRO A 49 4.37 1.80 -2.57
C PRO A 49 4.08 0.39 -2.06
N SER A 50 4.52 -0.62 -2.81
CA SER A 50 4.25 -2.02 -2.48
C SER A 50 5.35 -2.94 -2.98
N ALA A 51 5.43 -4.13 -2.38
CA ALA A 51 6.27 -5.23 -2.80
C ALA A 51 5.40 -6.45 -3.05
N ILE A 52 5.59 -7.10 -4.19
CA ILE A 52 4.85 -8.30 -4.57
C ILE A 52 5.80 -9.48 -4.73
N TYR A 53 5.32 -10.65 -4.40
CA TYR A 53 5.96 -11.93 -4.68
C TYR A 53 5.18 -12.64 -5.80
N ARG A 54 5.85 -12.94 -6.90
CA ARG A 54 5.27 -13.70 -8.01
C ARG A 54 5.44 -15.20 -7.77
N PHE A 55 4.33 -15.89 -7.56
CA PHE A 55 4.34 -17.35 -7.48
C PHE A 55 4.52 -17.99 -8.86
N ASN A 56 3.89 -17.38 -9.85
CA ASN A 56 3.96 -17.78 -11.26
C ASN A 56 3.55 -16.59 -12.16
N GLU A 57 3.43 -16.81 -13.46
CA GLU A 57 3.01 -15.77 -14.43
C GLU A 57 1.58 -15.29 -14.22
N ILE A 58 0.74 -16.11 -13.58
CA ILE A 58 -0.70 -15.85 -13.41
C ILE A 58 -0.97 -15.16 -12.07
N PHE A 59 -0.29 -15.57 -10.99
CA PHE A 59 -0.63 -15.14 -9.64
C PHE A 59 0.55 -14.51 -8.90
N ALA A 60 0.30 -13.35 -8.31
CA ALA A 60 1.21 -12.69 -7.37
C ALA A 60 0.43 -12.18 -6.15
N THR A 61 1.09 -12.11 -5.01
CA THR A 61 0.56 -11.45 -3.81
C THR A 61 1.58 -10.49 -3.24
N GLY A 62 1.13 -9.51 -2.48
CA GLY A 62 2.04 -8.52 -1.91
C GLY A 62 1.47 -7.77 -0.75
N ILE A 63 2.31 -6.91 -0.23
CA ILE A 63 2.00 -5.96 0.84
C ILE A 63 2.34 -4.54 0.39
N GLY A 64 1.59 -3.58 0.86
CA GLY A 64 1.80 -2.18 0.54
C GLY A 64 1.56 -1.25 1.72
N ILE A 65 2.00 -0.02 1.54
CA ILE A 65 1.71 1.10 2.44
C ILE A 65 0.95 2.13 1.61
N ASN A 66 -0.19 2.61 2.12
CA ASN A 66 -1.02 3.58 1.43
C ASN A 66 -0.93 4.93 2.14
N THR A 67 -0.64 5.96 1.38
CA THR A 67 -0.68 7.34 1.85
C THR A 67 -1.62 8.13 0.94
N THR A 68 -2.67 8.71 1.51
CA THR A 68 -3.64 9.49 0.77
C THR A 68 -3.79 10.89 1.37
N TYR A 69 -3.77 11.88 0.51
CA TYR A 69 -4.09 13.25 0.84
C TYR A 69 -5.41 13.63 0.17
N ASN A 70 -6.39 14.03 0.98
CA ASN A 70 -7.68 14.52 0.50
C ASN A 70 -7.83 15.99 0.88
N LYS A 71 -8.38 16.77 -0.03
CA LYS A 71 -8.75 18.15 0.21
C LYS A 71 -10.12 18.42 -0.37
N GLN A 72 -11.04 18.86 0.47
CA GLN A 72 -12.33 19.40 0.07
C GLN A 72 -12.34 20.89 0.37
N LYS A 73 -12.59 21.69 -0.67
CA LYS A 73 -12.58 23.14 -0.59
C LYS A 73 -13.66 23.61 0.41
N TYR A 74 -13.28 24.49 1.33
CA TYR A 74 -14.14 25.03 2.39
C TYR A 74 -14.68 24.03 3.43
N SER A 75 -14.16 22.80 3.52
CA SER A 75 -14.73 21.79 4.43
C SER A 75 -13.67 21.15 5.33
N TYR A 76 -12.79 20.35 4.77
CA TYR A 76 -11.75 19.65 5.56
C TYR A 76 -10.53 19.28 4.73
N LYS A 77 -9.44 19.05 5.42
CA LYS A 77 -8.24 18.36 4.93
C LYS A 77 -8.13 17.01 5.64
N SER A 78 -7.74 15.98 4.93
CA SER A 78 -7.56 14.66 5.52
C SER A 78 -6.26 14.03 5.07
N TYR A 79 -5.53 13.49 6.04
CA TYR A 79 -4.36 12.66 5.84
C TYR A 79 -4.71 11.24 6.23
N VAL A 80 -4.42 10.32 5.33
CA VAL A 80 -4.70 8.90 5.52
C VAL A 80 -3.39 8.14 5.38
N LEU A 81 -3.13 7.28 6.35
CA LEU A 81 -2.03 6.33 6.32
C LEU A 81 -2.60 4.93 6.54
N GLY A 82 -2.13 3.95 5.78
CA GLY A 82 -2.60 2.59 5.94
C GLY A 82 -1.64 1.55 5.40
N THR A 83 -2.04 0.32 5.59
CA THR A 83 -1.36 -0.86 5.04
C THR A 83 -2.31 -1.63 4.17
N SER A 84 -1.79 -2.30 3.15
CA SER A 84 -2.59 -3.14 2.27
C SER A 84 -1.96 -4.52 2.06
N ILE A 85 -2.85 -5.48 1.80
CA ILE A 85 -2.51 -6.80 1.28
C ILE A 85 -3.19 -6.89 -0.07
N LEU A 86 -2.45 -7.29 -1.11
CA LEU A 86 -2.95 -7.34 -2.46
C LEU A 86 -2.70 -8.71 -3.11
N GLY A 87 -3.66 -9.16 -3.89
CA GLY A 87 -3.57 -10.30 -4.77
C GLY A 87 -3.78 -9.86 -6.21
N LEU A 88 -2.89 -10.29 -7.10
CA LEU A 88 -2.92 -9.98 -8.53
C LEU A 88 -3.10 -11.27 -9.31
N PHE A 89 -4.03 -11.26 -10.25
CA PHE A 89 -4.35 -12.39 -11.10
C PHE A 89 -4.33 -11.96 -12.58
N ASN A 90 -3.33 -12.41 -13.31
CA ASN A 90 -3.19 -12.14 -14.75
C ASN A 90 -3.99 -13.19 -15.53
N VAL A 91 -5.21 -12.87 -15.92
CA VAL A 91 -6.07 -13.75 -16.72
C VAL A 91 -5.48 -13.94 -18.13
N MET A 92 -4.90 -12.88 -18.65
CA MET A 92 -4.20 -12.80 -19.92
C MET A 92 -2.98 -11.86 -19.74
N PRO A 93 -1.99 -11.91 -20.65
CA PRO A 93 -0.84 -11.00 -20.57
C PRO A 93 -1.20 -9.51 -20.46
N GLN A 94 -2.35 -9.14 -21.01
CA GLN A 94 -2.83 -7.75 -21.00
C GLN A 94 -3.92 -7.47 -19.97
N LEU A 95 -4.55 -8.51 -19.37
CA LEU A 95 -5.68 -8.35 -18.45
C LEU A 95 -5.29 -8.83 -17.05
N GLN A 96 -5.22 -7.91 -16.12
CA GLN A 96 -4.97 -8.17 -14.70
C GLN A 96 -6.22 -7.90 -13.86
N LEU A 97 -6.64 -8.87 -13.08
CA LEU A 97 -7.58 -8.69 -11.98
C LEU A 97 -6.80 -8.46 -10.68
N SER A 98 -7.38 -7.72 -9.76
CA SER A 98 -6.79 -7.49 -8.44
C SER A 98 -7.83 -7.56 -7.34
N ALA A 99 -7.42 -8.08 -6.19
CA ALA A 99 -8.13 -7.98 -4.93
C ALA A 99 -7.19 -7.34 -3.91
N GLU A 100 -7.65 -6.31 -3.20
CA GLU A 100 -6.82 -5.52 -2.30
C GLU A 100 -7.59 -5.20 -1.04
N PHE A 101 -7.08 -5.63 0.11
CA PHE A 101 -7.60 -5.26 1.41
C PHE A 101 -6.72 -4.18 2.01
N GLU A 102 -7.31 -3.06 2.36
CA GLU A 102 -6.64 -1.91 2.97
C GLU A 102 -7.15 -1.69 4.39
N GLN A 103 -6.26 -1.47 5.33
CA GLN A 103 -6.59 -0.99 6.66
C GLN A 103 -6.03 0.42 6.79
N LEU A 104 -6.92 1.40 6.82
CA LEU A 104 -6.59 2.82 6.76
C LEU A 104 -6.83 3.49 8.10
N TYR A 105 -5.91 4.32 8.52
CA TYR A 105 -6.08 5.27 9.61
C TYR A 105 -6.31 6.64 9.01
N VAL A 106 -7.49 7.18 9.27
CA VAL A 106 -7.96 8.47 8.74
C VAL A 106 -7.86 9.52 9.82
N ASN A 107 -7.21 10.64 9.52
CA ASN A 107 -7.23 11.84 10.34
C ASN A 107 -7.84 12.98 9.53
N ARG A 108 -8.93 13.57 10.03
CA ARG A 108 -9.65 14.69 9.41
C ARG A 108 -9.46 15.93 10.25
N ASP A 109 -8.88 16.96 9.65
CA ASP A 109 -8.77 18.31 10.20
C ASP A 109 -9.86 19.18 9.55
N PHE A 110 -10.77 19.71 10.35
CA PHE A 110 -11.81 20.64 9.88
C PHE A 110 -11.28 22.07 9.94
N GLU A 111 -11.45 22.83 8.85
CA GLU A 111 -11.12 24.25 8.86
C GLU A 111 -12.17 25.02 9.68
N ASP A 112 -11.71 25.95 10.54
CA ASP A 112 -12.42 26.66 11.63
C ASP A 112 -13.73 27.41 11.29
N THR A 113 -14.33 27.22 10.14
CA THR A 113 -15.49 28.02 9.68
C THR A 113 -16.83 27.30 9.82
N ILE A 114 -16.83 26.03 10.21
CA ILE A 114 -18.10 25.29 10.40
C ILE A 114 -18.35 25.10 11.88
N ILE A 115 -19.26 25.90 12.45
CA ILE A 115 -19.86 25.64 13.77
C ILE A 115 -20.72 24.38 13.60
N VAL A 116 -20.12 23.21 13.81
CA VAL A 116 -20.88 21.97 13.93
C VAL A 116 -21.56 22.01 15.27
N LEU A 117 -22.91 22.08 15.27
CA LEU A 117 -23.72 22.03 16.45
C LEU A 117 -23.35 20.80 17.30
N GLY A 118 -22.61 21.02 18.39
CA GLY A 118 -22.23 19.97 19.34
C GLY A 118 -20.71 19.70 19.49
N CYS A 119 -19.87 20.39 18.76
CA CYS A 119 -18.42 20.38 19.02
C CYS A 119 -18.00 21.64 19.76
N ASP A 120 -17.29 21.49 20.86
CA ASP A 120 -16.57 22.61 21.49
C ASP A 120 -15.47 23.09 20.51
N THR A 121 -15.32 24.38 20.39
CA THR A 121 -14.56 25.18 19.39
C THR A 121 -13.09 24.80 19.20
N PHE A 122 -12.56 23.81 19.90
CA PHE A 122 -11.13 23.45 19.95
C PHE A 122 -10.80 21.97 19.65
N ASN A 123 -11.76 21.08 19.33
CA ASN A 123 -11.47 19.65 19.24
C ASN A 123 -12.40 18.90 18.29
N CYS A 124 -12.54 19.35 17.04
CA CYS A 124 -13.29 18.64 16.01
C CYS A 124 -12.43 17.70 15.15
N ASP A 125 -11.20 17.41 15.57
CA ASP A 125 -10.34 16.43 14.91
C ASP A 125 -10.91 15.04 15.08
N GLN A 126 -11.31 14.42 13.98
CA GLN A 126 -11.88 13.07 13.99
C GLN A 126 -10.90 12.08 13.38
N SER A 127 -10.41 11.15 14.21
CA SER A 127 -9.59 10.06 13.76
C SER A 127 -10.30 8.73 13.91
N TYR A 128 -10.24 7.88 12.87
CA TYR A 128 -10.88 6.56 12.88
C TYR A 128 -10.17 5.58 11.96
N TRP A 129 -10.44 4.28 12.19
CA TRP A 129 -9.99 3.21 11.32
C TRP A 129 -11.04 2.88 10.27
N TYR A 130 -10.61 2.74 9.03
CA TYR A 130 -11.47 2.38 7.91
C TYR A 130 -10.90 1.17 7.18
N PRO A 131 -11.60 0.02 7.16
CA PRO A 131 -11.26 -1.11 6.33
C PRO A 131 -11.83 -0.92 4.92
N GLY A 132 -11.02 -1.10 3.89
CA GLY A 132 -11.43 -1.08 2.49
C GLY A 132 -11.15 -2.43 1.82
N LEU A 133 -12.08 -2.92 1.01
CA LEU A 133 -11.91 -4.11 0.19
C LEU A 133 -12.17 -3.74 -1.26
N TYR A 134 -11.11 -3.76 -2.06
CA TYR A 134 -11.17 -3.36 -3.46
C TYR A 134 -11.05 -4.57 -4.37
N LEU A 135 -11.94 -4.64 -5.37
CA LEU A 135 -11.75 -5.48 -6.55
C LEU A 135 -11.45 -4.59 -7.75
N GLY A 136 -10.44 -4.96 -8.50
CA GLY A 136 -9.98 -4.17 -9.64
C GLY A 136 -9.79 -5.00 -10.89
N ALA A 137 -9.89 -4.31 -12.02
CA ALA A 137 -9.51 -4.83 -13.33
C ALA A 137 -8.68 -3.78 -14.06
N GLY A 138 -7.61 -4.20 -14.70
CA GLY A 138 -6.69 -3.30 -15.38
C GLY A 138 -6.07 -3.92 -16.63
N PHE A 139 -5.70 -3.04 -17.54
CA PHE A 139 -4.94 -3.38 -18.73
C PHE A 139 -3.44 -3.21 -18.44
N SER A 140 -2.68 -4.27 -18.69
CA SER A 140 -1.24 -4.31 -18.45
C SER A 140 -0.46 -4.12 -19.75
N THR A 141 0.51 -3.21 -19.72
CA THR A 141 1.48 -3.01 -20.80
C THR A 141 2.87 -3.02 -20.21
N GLY A 142 3.58 -4.16 -20.35
CA GLY A 142 4.88 -4.36 -19.71
C GLY A 142 4.79 -4.25 -18.18
N PRO A 143 5.60 -3.36 -17.56
CA PRO A 143 5.61 -3.21 -16.10
C PRO A 143 4.44 -2.37 -15.56
N VAL A 144 3.64 -1.74 -16.43
CA VAL A 144 2.58 -0.80 -16.05
C VAL A 144 1.22 -1.42 -16.24
N THR A 145 0.35 -1.31 -15.24
CA THR A 145 -1.07 -1.68 -15.29
C THR A 145 -1.92 -0.45 -15.00
N MET A 146 -2.88 -0.17 -15.86
CA MET A 146 -3.88 0.90 -15.66
C MET A 146 -5.27 0.29 -15.58
N GLY A 147 -6.09 0.77 -14.67
CA GLY A 147 -7.43 0.20 -14.51
C GLY A 147 -8.31 0.96 -13.53
N ILE A 148 -9.39 0.29 -13.16
CA ILE A 148 -10.36 0.78 -12.19
C ILE A 148 -10.51 -0.27 -11.09
N ARG A 149 -10.56 0.18 -9.85
CA ARG A 149 -10.88 -0.63 -8.68
C ARG A 149 -12.16 -0.15 -8.03
N PHE A 150 -12.95 -1.07 -7.52
CA PHE A 150 -14.21 -0.85 -6.86
C PHE A 150 -14.12 -1.24 -5.40
N ASP A 151 -14.51 -0.35 -4.49
CA ASP A 151 -14.58 -0.63 -3.05
C ASP A 151 -15.90 -1.33 -2.72
N ILE A 152 -15.81 -2.59 -2.29
CA ILE A 152 -16.98 -3.40 -1.92
C ILE A 152 -17.53 -3.00 -0.54
N LEU A 153 -16.66 -2.51 0.35
CA LEU A 153 -17.02 -2.07 1.69
C LEU A 153 -17.31 -0.56 1.74
N TYR A 154 -17.57 0.05 0.58
CA TYR A 154 -17.81 1.48 0.48
C TYR A 154 -18.93 1.95 1.41
N ASP A 155 -18.59 2.90 2.28
CA ASP A 155 -19.51 3.61 3.16
C ASP A 155 -19.39 5.12 2.86
N SER A 156 -20.48 5.73 2.41
CA SER A 156 -20.49 7.13 1.98
C SER A 156 -20.16 8.13 3.10
N GLU A 157 -20.33 7.75 4.36
CA GLU A 157 -20.03 8.62 5.52
C GLU A 157 -18.58 8.52 5.98
N LYS A 158 -17.98 7.33 5.85
CA LYS A 158 -16.64 7.01 6.37
C LYS A 158 -15.57 6.94 5.29
N SER A 159 -15.96 6.67 4.04
CA SER A 159 -15.01 6.53 2.95
C SER A 159 -14.18 7.80 2.76
N ILE A 160 -12.91 7.61 2.47
CA ILE A 160 -11.98 8.68 2.10
C ILE A 160 -12.12 9.10 0.64
N TYR A 161 -12.83 8.30 -0.15
CA TYR A 161 -13.08 8.55 -1.57
C TYR A 161 -14.53 8.97 -1.77
N GLY A 162 -14.75 9.96 -2.63
CA GLY A 162 -16.10 10.45 -2.94
C GLY A 162 -16.96 9.46 -3.73
N ASN A 163 -16.35 8.40 -4.29
CA ASN A 163 -17.02 7.38 -5.09
C ASN A 163 -16.44 5.99 -4.79
N PRO A 164 -17.24 4.91 -4.96
CA PRO A 164 -16.77 3.54 -4.74
C PRO A 164 -15.78 3.06 -5.80
N TYR A 165 -15.66 3.72 -6.95
CA TYR A 165 -14.76 3.36 -8.03
C TYR A 165 -13.62 4.36 -8.14
N ASN A 166 -12.39 3.82 -8.21
CA ASN A 166 -11.17 4.62 -8.25
C ASN A 166 -10.28 4.16 -9.41
N PRO A 167 -9.93 5.06 -10.33
CA PRO A 167 -8.91 4.77 -11.33
C PRO A 167 -7.55 4.63 -10.67
N PHE A 168 -6.74 3.70 -11.17
CA PHE A 168 -5.38 3.51 -10.68
C PHE A 168 -4.38 3.29 -11.81
N VAL A 169 -3.14 3.63 -11.53
CA VAL A 169 -1.97 3.22 -12.31
C VAL A 169 -1.02 2.53 -11.35
N ARG A 170 -0.56 1.34 -11.73
CA ARG A 170 0.33 0.50 -10.92
C ARG A 170 1.52 0.06 -11.76
N PHE A 171 2.69 -0.02 -11.15
CA PHE A 171 3.91 -0.46 -11.84
C PHE A 171 4.77 -1.31 -10.90
N TYR A 172 5.41 -2.36 -11.47
CA TYR A 172 6.32 -3.26 -10.77
C TYR A 172 7.57 -3.54 -11.61
N PHE A 173 8.71 -3.60 -10.92
CA PHE A 173 10.03 -3.84 -11.50
C PHE A 173 10.73 -5.04 -10.88
#